data_eb245a7afdf6aa6b2a3815e22f520b24
#
_entry.id   eb245a7afdf6aa6b2a3815e22f520b24
#
_cell.length_a   1.000
_cell.length_b   1.000
_cell.length_c   1.000
_cell.angle_alpha   90.00
_cell.angle_beta   90.00
_cell.angle_gamma   90.00
#
_symmetry.space_group_name_H-M   'P 1'
#
loop_
_entity.id
_entity.type
_entity.pdbx_description
1 polymer ?
#
loop_
_entity_poly.entity_id
_entity_poly.type
_entity_poly.pdbx_seq_one_letter_code
_entity_poly.pdbx_strand_id
1 'polypeptide(L)'
;MFIERKPLRFCAERLANLTRTLELADLSDMSALVRLANFATLVSTYSKGFSIVLEPYEDKGVVSMHNNCVLHLSCMDASIAIRPVLERFSTVVITSGTLSPLDMYPKILDFDPTIMSSLSMTLSRPCISPLIVARGNDQVSMTSRFESRDDVAVIRNYGNLVLEMASVVPDGIVVFFTSYMYMESVVATWYDQRLIDELMKHKLLFIETTDAYETSVTLQKYVDACENGRGAILFSVARGKVSEGIDFSHHLGRAVIMLGIPYVYTESRILRARLEYLRDQYQIKENDFLTFDAMRHAAQCMGRALRGKTDYGLMILADKRFSRADKRGKLPRWIQEYLPESQTNLSIDEAVVAARRWLPLMAQPFMKEQQLGVALLNENMVNDSDVMDRFENVVQDCL
;
A
#
# COMPACT_ATOMS: atom_id res chain seq x y z
N MET A 1 41.04 5.52 10.45
CA MET A 1 41.53 6.38 9.36
C MET A 1 40.51 7.49 9.15
N PHE A 2 40.91 8.73 9.33
CA PHE A 2 40.00 9.87 9.16
C PHE A 2 40.06 10.28 7.68
N ILE A 3 38.94 10.14 6.95
CA ILE A 3 38.88 10.56 5.55
C ILE A 3 38.16 11.91 5.52
N GLU A 4 38.84 12.95 5.04
CA GLU A 4 38.28 14.28 4.87
C GLU A 4 37.18 14.29 3.78
N ARG A 5 36.13 15.06 4.01
CA ARG A 5 34.98 15.19 3.08
C ARG A 5 35.38 15.76 1.71
N LYS A 6 36.28 16.77 1.71
CA LYS A 6 36.63 17.50 0.49
C LYS A 6 37.20 16.61 -0.62
N PRO A 7 38.15 15.69 -0.37
CA PRO A 7 38.61 14.74 -1.38
C PRO A 7 37.50 13.83 -1.92
N LEU A 8 36.58 13.37 -1.06
CA LEU A 8 35.49 12.48 -1.45
C LEU A 8 34.48 13.19 -2.34
N ARG A 9 34.19 14.47 -2.09
CA ARG A 9 33.20 15.26 -2.85
C ARG A 9 33.51 15.35 -4.34
N PHE A 10 34.77 15.40 -4.68
CA PHE A 10 35.24 15.52 -6.06
C PHE A 10 35.75 14.19 -6.65
N CYS A 11 35.52 13.07 -5.98
CA CYS A 11 36.08 11.78 -6.36
C CYS A 11 35.61 11.35 -7.76
N ALA A 12 34.32 11.43 -8.05
CA ALA A 12 33.75 11.06 -9.35
C ALA A 12 34.23 11.97 -10.47
N GLU A 13 34.25 13.30 -10.25
CA GLU A 13 34.73 14.30 -11.21
C GLU A 13 36.22 14.11 -11.54
N ARG A 14 37.03 13.92 -10.51
CA ARG A 14 38.47 13.67 -10.70
C ARG A 14 38.73 12.38 -11.45
N LEU A 15 37.99 11.31 -11.15
CA LEU A 15 38.11 10.07 -11.90
C LEU A 15 37.71 10.25 -13.37
N ALA A 16 36.60 10.92 -13.64
CA ALA A 16 36.16 11.21 -15.01
C ALA A 16 37.16 12.07 -15.78
N ASN A 17 37.79 13.06 -15.13
CA ASN A 17 38.83 13.88 -15.77
C ASN A 17 40.11 13.05 -16.05
N LEU A 18 40.50 12.19 -15.12
CA LEU A 18 41.65 11.31 -15.29
C LEU A 18 41.44 10.33 -16.45
N THR A 19 40.29 9.66 -16.52
CA THR A 19 39.97 8.73 -17.63
C THR A 19 39.96 9.43 -19.00
N ARG A 20 39.46 10.67 -19.03
CA ARG A 20 39.52 11.50 -20.27
C ARG A 20 40.96 11.87 -20.64
N THR A 21 41.77 12.27 -19.68
CA THR A 21 43.18 12.65 -19.92
C THR A 21 44.02 11.47 -20.40
N LEU A 22 43.69 10.26 -19.91
CA LEU A 22 44.39 9.02 -20.29
C LEU A 22 43.83 8.38 -21.57
N GLU A 23 42.82 9.00 -22.19
CA GLU A 23 42.16 8.54 -23.44
C GLU A 23 41.71 7.06 -23.35
N LEU A 24 41.25 6.62 -22.18
CA LEU A 24 40.78 5.26 -21.98
C LEU A 24 39.46 5.04 -22.70
N ALA A 25 39.50 4.32 -23.83
CA ALA A 25 38.32 4.06 -24.66
C ALA A 25 37.35 3.02 -24.04
N ASP A 26 37.87 2.07 -23.27
CA ASP A 26 37.06 1.03 -22.62
C ASP A 26 37.05 1.23 -21.09
N LEU A 27 35.87 1.52 -20.57
CA LEU A 27 35.61 1.71 -19.14
C LEU A 27 34.96 0.47 -18.48
N SER A 28 34.76 -0.60 -19.22
CA SER A 28 34.10 -1.82 -18.69
C SER A 28 34.85 -2.38 -17.48
N ASP A 29 36.18 -2.47 -17.57
CA ASP A 29 37.04 -2.94 -16.48
C ASP A 29 37.09 -1.99 -15.27
N MET A 30 36.75 -0.72 -15.47
CA MET A 30 36.75 0.32 -14.43
C MET A 30 35.37 0.55 -13.80
N SER A 31 34.34 -0.20 -14.19
CA SER A 31 32.96 0.03 -13.73
C SER A 31 32.81 0.01 -12.20
N ALA A 32 33.56 -0.87 -11.53
CA ALA A 32 33.58 -0.95 -10.06
C ALA A 32 34.20 0.29 -9.43
N LEU A 33 35.27 0.83 -10.00
CA LEU A 33 35.93 2.04 -9.51
C LEU A 33 35.06 3.27 -9.72
N VAL A 34 34.36 3.36 -10.85
CA VAL A 34 33.38 4.44 -11.14
C VAL A 34 32.24 4.41 -10.12
N ARG A 35 31.69 3.21 -9.82
CA ARG A 35 30.66 3.06 -8.79
C ARG A 35 31.15 3.50 -7.43
N LEU A 36 32.36 3.11 -7.03
CA LEU A 36 32.96 3.50 -5.76
C LEU A 36 33.17 5.02 -5.68
N ALA A 37 33.68 5.66 -6.74
CA ALA A 37 33.87 7.10 -6.80
C ALA A 37 32.56 7.87 -6.71
N ASN A 38 31.52 7.40 -7.42
CA ASN A 38 30.17 7.97 -7.32
C ASN A 38 29.60 7.84 -5.91
N PHE A 39 29.72 6.66 -5.28
CA PHE A 39 29.29 6.44 -3.91
C PHE A 39 30.02 7.36 -2.93
N ALA A 40 31.33 7.49 -3.03
CA ALA A 40 32.13 8.39 -2.22
C ALA A 40 31.70 9.86 -2.35
N THR A 41 31.39 10.30 -3.57
CA THR A 41 30.87 11.63 -3.85
C THR A 41 29.50 11.86 -3.18
N LEU A 42 28.59 10.87 -3.28
CA LEU A 42 27.28 10.95 -2.63
C LEU A 42 27.39 11.01 -1.11
N VAL A 43 28.22 10.15 -0.49
CA VAL A 43 28.45 10.14 0.95
C VAL A 43 28.97 11.48 1.46
N SER A 44 29.85 12.13 0.70
CA SER A 44 30.38 13.44 1.09
C SER A 44 29.41 14.59 0.87
N THR A 45 28.51 14.45 -0.10
CA THR A 45 27.53 15.50 -0.45
C THR A 45 26.34 15.49 0.54
N TYR A 46 25.81 14.30 0.82
CA TYR A 46 24.63 14.12 1.65
C TYR A 46 25.02 13.70 3.07
N SER A 47 25.12 14.69 3.97
CA SER A 47 25.58 14.46 5.34
C SER A 47 24.49 14.60 6.40
N LYS A 48 23.52 15.50 6.18
CA LYS A 48 22.39 15.68 7.10
C LYS A 48 21.22 14.85 6.65
N GLY A 49 20.57 14.16 7.58
CA GLY A 49 19.40 13.32 7.29
C GLY A 49 19.70 12.04 6.49
N PHE A 50 20.99 11.68 6.36
CA PHE A 50 21.43 10.42 5.72
C PHE A 50 22.25 9.59 6.69
N SER A 51 22.12 8.28 6.59
CA SER A 51 22.91 7.31 7.35
C SER A 51 23.54 6.28 6.43
N ILE A 52 24.75 5.85 6.79
CA ILE A 52 25.40 4.69 6.15
C ILE A 52 25.06 3.46 6.98
N VAL A 53 24.41 2.50 6.36
CA VAL A 53 24.03 1.24 6.97
C VAL A 53 24.84 0.12 6.33
N LEU A 54 25.54 -0.64 7.16
CA LEU A 54 26.27 -1.83 6.74
C LEU A 54 25.38 -3.06 6.93
N GLU A 55 25.05 -3.72 5.84
CA GLU A 55 24.38 -5.03 5.87
C GLU A 55 25.36 -6.13 5.49
N PRO A 56 25.61 -7.10 6.38
CA PRO A 56 26.35 -8.30 6.00
C PRO A 56 25.50 -9.11 5.01
N TYR A 57 26.07 -9.52 3.91
CA TYR A 57 25.40 -10.40 2.95
C TYR A 57 25.36 -11.81 3.55
N GLU A 58 24.18 -12.27 3.95
CA GLU A 58 23.93 -13.66 4.32
C GLU A 58 23.45 -14.42 3.09
N ASP A 59 24.36 -15.09 2.40
CA ASP A 59 24.00 -16.01 1.33
C ASP A 59 23.44 -17.30 1.97
N LYS A 60 22.12 -17.49 1.83
CA LYS A 60 21.44 -18.68 2.33
C LYS A 60 21.84 -19.90 1.49
N GLY A 61 22.97 -20.52 1.79
CA GLY A 61 23.29 -21.86 1.30
C GLY A 61 24.62 -22.09 0.62
N VAL A 62 25.46 -21.08 0.40
CA VAL A 62 26.81 -21.27 -0.12
C VAL A 62 27.79 -20.67 0.88
N VAL A 63 28.68 -21.50 1.43
CA VAL A 63 29.82 -21.04 2.23
C VAL A 63 30.80 -20.35 1.27
N SER A 64 30.49 -19.09 0.93
CA SER A 64 31.43 -18.24 0.20
C SER A 64 32.41 -17.66 1.21
N MET A 65 33.70 -17.91 0.97
CA MET A 65 34.83 -17.41 1.78
C MET A 65 34.96 -15.88 1.75
N HIS A 66 34.08 -15.16 1.07
CA HIS A 66 34.12 -13.70 0.96
C HIS A 66 32.82 -13.14 1.54
N ASN A 67 32.91 -12.58 2.75
CA ASN A 67 31.84 -11.78 3.36
C ASN A 67 31.60 -10.54 2.51
N ASN A 68 30.71 -10.63 1.53
CA ASN A 68 30.27 -9.50 0.73
C ASN A 68 29.35 -8.62 1.55
N CYS A 69 29.89 -7.61 2.22
CA CYS A 69 29.09 -6.60 2.92
C CYS A 69 28.52 -5.61 1.91
N VAL A 70 27.26 -5.22 2.11
CA VAL A 70 26.61 -4.16 1.32
C VAL A 70 26.55 -2.89 2.14
N LEU A 71 27.05 -1.79 1.58
CA LEU A 71 26.94 -0.45 2.15
C LEU A 71 25.76 0.28 1.52
N HIS A 72 24.80 0.68 2.35
CA HIS A 72 23.66 1.49 1.95
C HIS A 72 23.83 2.92 2.45
N LEU A 73 23.81 3.90 1.54
CA LEU A 73 23.58 5.29 1.88
C LEU A 73 22.09 5.57 1.80
N SER A 74 21.43 5.69 2.93
CA SER A 74 19.98 5.81 3.01
C SER A 74 19.55 7.16 3.57
N CYS A 75 18.55 7.77 2.93
CA CYS A 75 17.90 8.97 3.46
C CYS A 75 16.93 8.58 4.59
N MET A 76 17.15 9.19 5.76
CA MET A 76 16.30 9.00 6.94
C MET A 76 15.25 10.11 7.05
N ASP A 77 15.52 11.26 6.43
CA ASP A 77 14.75 12.50 6.52
C ASP A 77 14.02 12.80 5.20
N ALA A 78 12.72 12.52 5.18
CA ALA A 78 11.90 12.79 4.01
C ALA A 78 11.69 14.29 3.74
N SER A 79 11.89 15.15 4.74
CA SER A 79 11.74 16.60 4.60
C SER A 79 12.71 17.19 3.58
N ILE A 80 13.92 16.60 3.46
CA ILE A 80 14.94 17.05 2.51
C ILE A 80 14.44 17.01 1.05
N ALA A 81 13.62 16.02 0.72
CA ALA A 81 13.10 15.87 -0.64
C ALA A 81 11.99 16.89 -0.97
N ILE A 82 11.14 17.23 0.00
CA ILE A 82 10.00 18.14 -0.23
C ILE A 82 10.38 19.61 0.00
N ARG A 83 11.37 19.91 0.83
CA ARG A 83 11.79 21.27 1.19
C ARG A 83 12.03 22.19 -0.01
N PRO A 84 12.72 21.78 -1.10
CA PRO A 84 12.90 22.64 -2.29
C PRO A 84 11.57 23.02 -2.96
N VAL A 85 10.54 22.19 -2.85
CA VAL A 85 9.20 22.49 -3.38
C VAL A 85 8.53 23.54 -2.50
N LEU A 86 8.55 23.35 -1.17
CA LEU A 86 7.95 24.28 -0.22
C LEU A 86 8.62 25.65 -0.23
N GLU A 87 9.94 25.71 -0.46
CA GLU A 87 10.69 26.98 -0.56
C GLU A 87 10.48 27.71 -1.89
N ARG A 88 10.20 26.96 -2.97
CA ARG A 88 10.09 27.52 -4.31
C ARG A 88 8.72 28.06 -4.66
N PHE A 89 7.66 27.43 -4.14
CA PHE A 89 6.28 27.76 -4.42
C PHE A 89 5.60 28.47 -3.26
N SER A 90 4.89 29.57 -3.55
CA SER A 90 4.11 30.32 -2.54
C SER A 90 2.91 29.56 -2.01
N THR A 91 2.37 28.63 -2.81
CA THR A 91 1.24 27.80 -2.43
C THR A 91 1.49 26.36 -2.87
N VAL A 92 1.35 25.42 -1.93
CA VAL A 92 1.51 23.98 -2.18
C VAL A 92 0.28 23.25 -1.67
N VAL A 93 -0.37 22.47 -2.53
CA VAL A 93 -1.52 21.63 -2.19
C VAL A 93 -1.12 20.17 -2.29
N ILE A 94 -1.24 19.42 -1.19
CA ILE A 94 -0.97 17.99 -1.12
C ILE A 94 -2.31 17.27 -0.95
N THR A 95 -2.68 16.43 -1.90
CA THR A 95 -3.95 15.72 -1.88
C THR A 95 -3.78 14.25 -2.24
N SER A 96 -4.53 13.38 -1.56
CA SER A 96 -4.62 11.95 -1.87
C SER A 96 -5.80 11.31 -1.16
N GLY A 97 -6.33 10.22 -1.71
CA GLY A 97 -7.35 9.39 -1.03
C GLY A 97 -6.84 8.62 0.19
N THR A 98 -5.53 8.60 0.43
CA THR A 98 -4.89 7.78 1.49
C THR A 98 -4.02 8.59 2.46
N LEU A 99 -4.20 9.91 2.51
CA LEU A 99 -3.52 10.80 3.47
C LEU A 99 -4.18 10.67 4.86
N SER A 100 -4.07 9.54 5.50
CA SER A 100 -4.60 9.31 6.86
C SER A 100 -3.62 8.52 7.73
N PRO A 101 -3.50 8.91 9.00
CA PRO A 101 -3.96 10.16 9.64
C PRO A 101 -3.18 11.39 9.15
N LEU A 102 -3.85 12.53 9.03
CA LEU A 102 -3.29 13.75 8.44
C LEU A 102 -2.13 14.36 9.26
N ASP A 103 -2.17 14.23 10.57
CA ASP A 103 -1.19 14.81 11.52
C ASP A 103 0.21 14.22 11.41
N MET A 104 0.37 13.07 10.77
CA MET A 104 1.68 12.43 10.60
C MET A 104 2.53 13.06 9.49
N TYR A 105 1.91 13.55 8.42
CA TYR A 105 2.63 14.10 7.26
C TYR A 105 3.38 15.40 7.57
N PRO A 106 2.77 16.39 8.24
CA PRO A 106 3.49 17.59 8.67
C PRO A 106 4.73 17.27 9.51
N LYS A 107 4.60 16.31 10.43
CA LYS A 107 5.72 15.90 11.30
C LYS A 107 6.85 15.23 10.52
N ILE A 108 6.54 14.28 9.61
CA ILE A 108 7.55 13.53 8.84
C ILE A 108 8.21 14.42 7.78
N LEU A 109 7.46 15.36 7.20
CA LEU A 109 7.91 16.24 6.13
C LEU A 109 8.39 17.62 6.60
N ASP A 110 8.31 17.87 7.90
CA ASP A 110 8.80 19.09 8.57
C ASP A 110 8.22 20.37 7.93
N PHE A 111 6.90 20.51 7.94
CA PHE A 111 6.20 21.72 7.49
C PHE A 111 4.94 21.98 8.32
N ASP A 112 4.52 23.26 8.38
CA ASP A 112 3.29 23.67 9.05
C ASP A 112 2.18 23.89 8.03
N PRO A 113 1.13 23.04 8.00
CA PRO A 113 0.01 23.20 7.09
C PRO A 113 -0.90 24.33 7.56
N THR A 114 -1.28 25.22 6.64
CA THR A 114 -2.30 26.24 6.91
C THR A 114 -3.69 25.64 7.03
N ILE A 115 -4.01 24.66 6.20
CA ILE A 115 -5.30 23.97 6.17
C ILE A 115 -5.06 22.48 6.08
N MET A 116 -5.74 21.70 6.93
CA MET A 116 -5.84 20.23 6.82
C MET A 116 -7.31 19.84 6.78
N SER A 117 -7.73 19.17 5.73
CA SER A 117 -9.12 18.74 5.57
C SER A 117 -9.22 17.29 5.11
N SER A 118 -10.17 16.55 5.67
CA SER A 118 -10.52 15.21 5.25
C SER A 118 -11.95 15.22 4.73
N LEU A 119 -12.10 15.09 3.42
CA LEU A 119 -13.39 15.17 2.76
C LEU A 119 -14.02 13.78 2.67
N SER A 120 -15.33 13.72 2.86
CA SER A 120 -16.14 12.52 2.66
C SER A 120 -16.37 12.25 1.18
N MET A 121 -16.75 11.02 0.83
CA MET A 121 -17.17 10.71 -0.53
C MET A 121 -18.53 11.36 -0.81
N THR A 122 -18.63 12.03 -1.97
CA THR A 122 -19.85 12.71 -2.42
C THR A 122 -20.78 11.82 -3.25
N LEU A 123 -20.63 10.49 -3.13
CA LEU A 123 -21.45 9.54 -3.88
C LEU A 123 -22.83 9.38 -3.22
N SER A 124 -23.88 9.44 -4.04
CA SER A 124 -25.27 9.32 -3.58
C SER A 124 -25.64 7.90 -3.12
N ARG A 125 -24.81 6.91 -3.43
CA ARG A 125 -25.01 5.51 -3.12
C ARG A 125 -23.79 4.94 -2.40
N PRO A 126 -23.95 4.11 -1.32
CA PRO A 126 -22.84 3.51 -0.61
C PRO A 126 -22.15 2.46 -1.49
N CYS A 127 -21.20 2.91 -2.33
CA CYS A 127 -20.50 2.07 -3.31
C CYS A 127 -19.42 1.17 -2.70
N ILE A 128 -19.15 1.27 -1.39
CA ILE A 128 -18.21 0.41 -0.67
C ILE A 128 -18.87 -0.27 0.52
N SER A 129 -18.43 -1.48 0.82
CA SER A 129 -18.80 -2.19 2.02
C SER A 129 -17.54 -2.75 2.69
N PRO A 130 -16.94 -1.99 3.63
CA PRO A 130 -15.82 -2.47 4.42
C PRO A 130 -16.29 -3.47 5.47
N LEU A 131 -15.59 -4.61 5.58
CA LEU A 131 -15.86 -5.69 6.52
C LEU A 131 -14.56 -6.08 7.23
N ILE A 132 -14.59 -6.27 8.54
CA ILE A 132 -13.46 -6.83 9.29
C ILE A 132 -13.80 -8.24 9.71
N VAL A 133 -13.11 -9.22 9.10
CA VAL A 133 -13.24 -10.63 9.45
C VAL A 133 -12.17 -10.99 10.47
N ALA A 134 -12.61 -11.24 11.68
CA ALA A 134 -11.73 -11.42 12.84
C ALA A 134 -11.53 -12.89 13.22
N ARG A 135 -12.41 -13.79 12.79
CA ARG A 135 -12.40 -15.22 13.14
C ARG A 135 -12.93 -16.10 12.02
N GLY A 136 -12.49 -17.35 12.02
CA GLY A 136 -13.07 -18.40 11.21
C GLY A 136 -14.44 -18.85 11.72
N ASN A 137 -15.11 -19.72 10.98
CA ASN A 137 -16.36 -20.35 11.45
C ASN A 137 -16.12 -21.31 12.62
N ASP A 138 -14.91 -21.83 12.76
CA ASP A 138 -14.40 -22.59 13.88
C ASP A 138 -14.07 -21.73 15.13
N GLN A 139 -14.36 -20.43 15.09
CA GLN A 139 -14.05 -19.42 16.12
C GLN A 139 -12.55 -19.17 16.34
N VAL A 140 -11.67 -19.77 15.54
CA VAL A 140 -10.23 -19.46 15.59
C VAL A 140 -10.00 -18.05 15.10
N SER A 141 -9.25 -17.27 15.87
CA SER A 141 -8.93 -15.88 15.52
C SER A 141 -8.03 -15.81 14.29
N MET A 142 -8.43 -15.03 13.31
CA MET A 142 -7.64 -14.77 12.10
C MET A 142 -6.65 -13.64 12.36
N THR A 143 -5.36 -13.94 12.24
CA THR A 143 -4.29 -12.93 12.43
C THR A 143 -2.99 -13.37 11.75
N SER A 144 -2.30 -12.42 11.14
CA SER A 144 -1.00 -12.61 10.50
C SER A 144 0.17 -12.25 11.43
N ARG A 145 0.02 -12.38 12.76
CA ARG A 145 1.13 -12.21 13.70
C ARG A 145 2.19 -13.28 13.44
N PHE A 146 3.46 -12.91 13.63
CA PHE A 146 4.59 -13.82 13.42
C PHE A 146 4.44 -15.15 14.16
N GLU A 147 3.92 -15.13 15.39
CA GLU A 147 3.73 -16.30 16.24
C GLU A 147 2.62 -17.26 15.76
N SER A 148 1.65 -16.76 15.00
CA SER A 148 0.44 -17.52 14.61
C SER A 148 0.21 -17.52 13.09
N ARG A 149 1.01 -16.86 12.30
CA ARG A 149 0.83 -16.79 10.84
C ARG A 149 1.00 -18.13 10.13
N ASP A 150 1.80 -19.03 10.71
CA ASP A 150 2.09 -20.35 10.16
C ASP A 150 1.17 -21.44 10.76
N ASP A 151 0.20 -21.05 11.60
CA ASP A 151 -0.82 -21.95 12.15
C ASP A 151 -1.74 -22.44 11.02
N VAL A 152 -1.83 -23.75 10.85
CA VAL A 152 -2.62 -24.43 9.83
C VAL A 152 -4.10 -24.02 9.88
N ALA A 153 -4.66 -23.81 11.10
CA ALA A 153 -6.05 -23.39 11.27
C ALA A 153 -6.27 -21.96 10.75
N VAL A 154 -5.32 -21.04 11.00
CA VAL A 154 -5.36 -19.67 10.49
C VAL A 154 -5.26 -19.66 8.98
N ILE A 155 -4.29 -20.40 8.41
CA ILE A 155 -4.09 -20.49 6.95
C ILE A 155 -5.33 -21.08 6.28
N ARG A 156 -5.91 -22.15 6.84
CA ARG A 156 -7.15 -22.76 6.35
C ARG A 156 -8.31 -21.76 6.39
N ASN A 157 -8.46 -20.99 7.47
CA ASN A 157 -9.53 -20.00 7.59
C ASN A 157 -9.37 -18.86 6.57
N TYR A 158 -8.15 -18.40 6.27
CA TYR A 158 -7.91 -17.48 5.17
C TYR A 158 -8.36 -18.07 3.83
N GLY A 159 -8.06 -19.34 3.58
CA GLY A 159 -8.48 -20.02 2.36
C GLY A 159 -10.00 -20.18 2.27
N ASN A 160 -10.66 -20.58 3.36
CA ASN A 160 -12.12 -20.69 3.43
C ASN A 160 -12.79 -19.32 3.16
N LEU A 161 -12.24 -18.22 3.72
CA LEU A 161 -12.75 -16.88 3.42
C LEU A 161 -12.69 -16.57 1.93
N VAL A 162 -11.55 -16.85 1.28
CA VAL A 162 -11.39 -16.59 -0.16
C VAL A 162 -12.33 -17.48 -0.98
N LEU A 163 -12.49 -18.75 -0.60
CA LEU A 163 -13.37 -19.70 -1.28
C LEU A 163 -14.85 -19.27 -1.20
N GLU A 164 -15.32 -18.96 0.00
CA GLU A 164 -16.69 -18.50 0.21
C GLU A 164 -16.98 -17.20 -0.53
N MET A 165 -16.04 -16.25 -0.50
CA MET A 165 -16.16 -14.99 -1.25
C MET A 165 -16.12 -15.24 -2.77
N ALA A 166 -15.32 -16.18 -3.26
CA ALA A 166 -15.27 -16.54 -4.67
C ALA A 166 -16.62 -17.08 -5.20
N SER A 167 -17.42 -17.73 -4.33
CA SER A 167 -18.75 -18.24 -4.67
C SER A 167 -19.83 -17.15 -4.77
N VAL A 168 -19.63 -16.01 -4.11
CA VAL A 168 -20.66 -14.96 -3.95
C VAL A 168 -20.34 -13.71 -4.76
N VAL A 169 -19.06 -13.32 -4.83
CA VAL A 169 -18.62 -12.10 -5.50
C VAL A 169 -18.56 -12.35 -7.03
N PRO A 170 -19.20 -11.52 -7.84
CA PRO A 170 -19.08 -11.62 -9.30
C PRO A 170 -17.69 -11.17 -9.77
N ASP A 171 -17.31 -11.57 -10.99
CA ASP A 171 -16.13 -11.08 -11.73
C ASP A 171 -14.80 -11.16 -10.97
N GLY A 172 -14.11 -10.05 -10.80
CA GLY A 172 -12.75 -9.97 -10.26
C GLY A 172 -12.66 -9.84 -8.74
N ILE A 173 -11.75 -10.61 -8.14
CA ILE A 173 -11.36 -10.53 -6.72
C ILE A 173 -9.85 -10.34 -6.65
N VAL A 174 -9.39 -9.37 -5.86
CA VAL A 174 -7.97 -9.16 -5.59
C VAL A 174 -7.69 -9.50 -4.13
N VAL A 175 -6.74 -10.39 -3.90
CA VAL A 175 -6.34 -10.84 -2.56
C VAL A 175 -4.92 -10.37 -2.28
N PHE A 176 -4.74 -9.50 -1.30
CA PHE A 176 -3.44 -8.99 -0.90
C PHE A 176 -2.89 -9.73 0.31
N PHE A 177 -1.69 -10.24 0.16
CA PHE A 177 -0.88 -10.83 1.22
C PHE A 177 0.11 -9.81 1.78
N THR A 178 0.67 -10.08 2.94
CA THR A 178 1.62 -9.16 3.60
C THR A 178 3.02 -9.20 3.00
N SER A 179 3.43 -10.30 2.37
CA SER A 179 4.72 -10.46 1.67
C SER A 179 4.69 -11.60 0.66
N TYR A 180 5.64 -11.61 -0.29
CA TYR A 180 5.78 -12.71 -1.26
C TYR A 180 6.05 -14.06 -0.59
N MET A 181 6.97 -14.12 0.36
CA MET A 181 7.27 -15.35 1.10
C MET A 181 6.04 -15.91 1.84
N TYR A 182 5.25 -15.03 2.45
CA TYR A 182 4.02 -15.45 3.13
C TYR A 182 2.96 -15.93 2.13
N MET A 183 2.80 -15.25 1.01
CA MET A 183 1.91 -15.67 -0.07
C MET A 183 2.29 -17.06 -0.59
N GLU A 184 3.55 -17.29 -0.89
CA GLU A 184 4.06 -18.59 -1.38
C GLU A 184 3.80 -19.71 -0.36
N SER A 185 4.09 -19.49 0.92
CA SER A 185 3.84 -20.47 2.00
C SER A 185 2.36 -20.80 2.15
N VAL A 186 1.49 -19.78 2.13
CA VAL A 186 0.04 -19.96 2.26
C VAL A 186 -0.53 -20.69 1.04
N VAL A 187 -0.14 -20.28 -0.18
CA VAL A 187 -0.59 -20.92 -1.42
C VAL A 187 -0.15 -22.38 -1.51
N ALA A 188 1.09 -22.70 -1.11
CA ALA A 188 1.58 -24.07 -1.02
C ALA A 188 0.71 -24.91 -0.07
N THR A 189 0.40 -24.38 1.12
CA THR A 189 -0.47 -25.05 2.09
C THR A 189 -1.88 -25.27 1.52
N TRP A 190 -2.45 -24.27 0.83
CA TRP A 190 -3.76 -24.41 0.17
C TRP A 190 -3.76 -25.43 -0.97
N TYR A 191 -2.64 -25.55 -1.69
CA TYR A 191 -2.46 -26.59 -2.72
C TYR A 191 -2.48 -27.98 -2.08
N ASP A 192 -1.72 -28.21 -1.00
CA ASP A 192 -1.69 -29.48 -0.27
C ASP A 192 -3.05 -29.85 0.31
N GLN A 193 -3.85 -28.86 0.71
CA GLN A 193 -5.21 -29.02 1.21
C GLN A 193 -6.26 -29.17 0.08
N ARG A 194 -5.86 -29.14 -1.19
CA ARG A 194 -6.72 -29.12 -2.39
C ARG A 194 -7.71 -27.95 -2.46
N LEU A 195 -7.48 -26.92 -1.69
CA LEU A 195 -8.32 -25.73 -1.70
C LEU A 195 -8.18 -24.94 -3.01
N ILE A 196 -7.01 -24.97 -3.63
CA ILE A 196 -6.77 -24.35 -4.94
C ILE A 196 -7.68 -24.96 -6.00
N ASP A 197 -7.88 -26.28 -5.99
CA ASP A 197 -8.77 -26.96 -6.92
C ASP A 197 -10.24 -26.52 -6.75
N GLU A 198 -10.67 -26.32 -5.49
CA GLU A 198 -12.01 -25.81 -5.19
C GLU A 198 -12.18 -24.35 -5.65
N LEU A 199 -11.18 -23.49 -5.41
CA LEU A 199 -11.16 -22.10 -5.88
C LEU A 199 -11.29 -22.03 -7.41
N MET A 200 -10.55 -22.88 -8.14
CA MET A 200 -10.57 -22.92 -9.60
C MET A 200 -11.92 -23.38 -10.19
N LYS A 201 -12.77 -24.05 -9.42
CA LYS A 201 -14.14 -24.34 -9.84
C LYS A 201 -14.98 -23.06 -9.97
N HIS A 202 -14.75 -22.09 -9.10
CA HIS A 202 -15.49 -20.81 -9.10
C HIS A 202 -14.87 -19.78 -10.03
N LYS A 203 -13.54 -19.56 -9.97
CA LYS A 203 -12.84 -18.51 -10.72
C LYS A 203 -11.45 -18.98 -11.16
N LEU A 204 -10.91 -18.35 -12.21
CA LEU A 204 -9.51 -18.56 -12.58
C LEU A 204 -8.59 -17.89 -11.56
N LEU A 205 -7.45 -18.54 -11.27
CA LEU A 205 -6.48 -18.07 -10.30
C LEU A 205 -5.24 -17.53 -10.99
N PHE A 206 -4.80 -16.35 -10.57
CA PHE A 206 -3.61 -15.66 -11.04
C PHE A 206 -2.75 -15.23 -9.86
N ILE A 207 -1.42 -15.25 -10.02
CA ILE A 207 -0.48 -14.96 -8.93
C ILE A 207 0.54 -13.94 -9.42
N GLU A 208 0.70 -12.85 -8.67
CA GLU A 208 1.77 -11.87 -8.89
C GLU A 208 3.13 -12.50 -8.56
N THR A 209 4.12 -12.26 -9.41
CA THR A 209 5.51 -12.68 -9.19
C THR A 209 6.41 -11.47 -8.94
N THR A 210 7.64 -11.73 -8.50
CA THR A 210 8.67 -10.68 -8.33
C THR A 210 9.18 -10.15 -9.67
N ASP A 211 8.96 -10.88 -10.77
CA ASP A 211 9.30 -10.43 -12.13
C ASP A 211 8.23 -9.50 -12.70
N ALA A 212 8.66 -8.38 -13.31
CA ALA A 212 7.73 -7.37 -13.85
C ALA A 212 7.04 -7.82 -15.14
N TYR A 213 7.74 -8.58 -15.98
CA TYR A 213 7.20 -9.04 -17.25
C TYR A 213 6.15 -10.13 -17.00
N GLU A 214 6.48 -11.13 -16.17
CA GLU A 214 5.53 -12.19 -15.79
C GLU A 214 4.27 -11.59 -15.15
N THR A 215 4.43 -10.64 -14.24
CA THR A 215 3.31 -9.92 -13.61
C THR A 215 2.45 -9.21 -14.64
N SER A 216 3.04 -8.56 -15.65
CA SER A 216 2.28 -7.88 -16.72
C SER A 216 1.46 -8.86 -17.56
N VAL A 217 2.03 -10.02 -17.92
CA VAL A 217 1.31 -11.09 -18.66
C VAL A 217 0.19 -11.67 -17.81
N THR A 218 0.45 -11.89 -16.52
CA THR A 218 -0.54 -12.40 -15.56
C THR A 218 -1.75 -11.46 -15.44
N LEU A 219 -1.48 -10.16 -15.38
CA LEU A 219 -2.53 -9.13 -15.32
C LEU A 219 -3.39 -9.08 -16.59
N GLN A 220 -2.76 -9.17 -17.76
CA GLN A 220 -3.51 -9.20 -19.01
C GLN A 220 -4.48 -10.40 -19.02
N LYS A 221 -4.01 -11.58 -18.64
CA LYS A 221 -4.86 -12.79 -18.56
C LYS A 221 -5.95 -12.67 -17.49
N TYR A 222 -5.68 -11.97 -16.38
CA TYR A 222 -6.68 -11.67 -15.36
C TYR A 222 -7.80 -10.80 -15.91
N VAL A 223 -7.46 -9.74 -16.64
CA VAL A 223 -8.41 -8.86 -17.32
C VAL A 223 -9.25 -9.68 -18.32
N ASP A 224 -8.59 -10.44 -19.20
CA ASP A 224 -9.27 -11.27 -20.21
C ASP A 224 -10.28 -12.23 -19.55
N ALA A 225 -9.92 -12.84 -18.42
CA ALA A 225 -10.80 -13.77 -17.71
C ALA A 225 -12.04 -13.06 -17.10
N CYS A 226 -11.87 -11.85 -16.60
CA CYS A 226 -12.97 -11.04 -16.09
C CYS A 226 -13.87 -10.53 -17.21
N GLU A 227 -13.31 -10.03 -18.32
CA GLU A 227 -14.07 -9.53 -19.48
C GLU A 227 -14.89 -10.62 -20.17
N ASN A 228 -14.39 -11.85 -20.19
CA ASN A 228 -15.12 -13.00 -20.75
C ASN A 228 -16.12 -13.63 -19.77
N GLY A 229 -16.36 -13.02 -18.60
CA GLY A 229 -17.36 -13.46 -17.63
C GLY A 229 -17.01 -14.75 -16.86
N ARG A 230 -15.78 -15.29 -17.02
CA ARG A 230 -15.33 -16.46 -16.24
C ARG A 230 -15.06 -16.07 -14.78
N GLY A 231 -14.69 -14.81 -14.55
CA GLY A 231 -14.23 -14.29 -13.29
C GLY A 231 -12.83 -14.79 -12.90
N ALA A 232 -12.14 -14.00 -12.10
CA ALA A 232 -10.78 -14.27 -11.72
C ALA A 232 -10.47 -13.87 -10.29
N ILE A 233 -9.47 -14.53 -9.69
CA ILE A 233 -8.86 -14.16 -8.41
C ILE A 233 -7.39 -13.85 -8.70
N LEU A 234 -6.95 -12.69 -8.27
CA LEU A 234 -5.54 -12.30 -8.32
C LEU A 234 -4.94 -12.32 -6.91
N PHE A 235 -3.94 -13.16 -6.70
CA PHE A 235 -3.10 -13.13 -5.50
C PHE A 235 -1.96 -12.16 -5.70
N SER A 236 -1.85 -11.18 -4.83
CA SER A 236 -0.91 -10.09 -4.92
C SER A 236 -0.33 -9.76 -3.55
N VAL A 237 0.66 -8.88 -3.50
CA VAL A 237 1.29 -8.45 -2.25
C VAL A 237 1.02 -6.97 -1.99
N ALA A 238 0.67 -6.63 -0.75
CA ALA A 238 0.28 -5.28 -0.34
C ALA A 238 1.35 -4.19 -0.59
N ARG A 239 2.61 -4.60 -0.72
CA ARG A 239 3.76 -3.74 -1.06
C ARG A 239 4.42 -4.20 -2.37
N GLY A 240 3.67 -4.92 -3.19
CA GLY A 240 4.09 -5.38 -4.50
C GLY A 240 3.79 -4.36 -5.60
N LYS A 241 4.19 -4.71 -6.81
CA LYS A 241 4.05 -3.84 -8.00
C LYS A 241 2.59 -3.56 -8.34
N VAL A 242 1.73 -4.55 -8.14
CA VAL A 242 0.29 -4.46 -8.42
C VAL A 242 -0.39 -3.46 -7.49
N SER A 243 -0.03 -3.46 -6.21
CA SER A 243 -0.62 -2.56 -5.22
C SER A 243 -0.29 -1.09 -5.46
N GLU A 244 0.81 -0.77 -6.16
CA GLU A 244 1.28 0.59 -6.36
C GLU A 244 0.90 1.18 -7.72
N GLY A 245 0.71 0.35 -8.77
CA GLY A 245 0.60 0.83 -10.14
C GLY A 245 -0.67 0.45 -10.92
N ILE A 246 -1.54 -0.43 -10.40
CA ILE A 246 -2.65 -0.99 -11.15
C ILE A 246 -3.98 -0.68 -10.49
N ASP A 247 -4.95 -0.32 -11.32
CA ASP A 247 -6.32 -0.03 -10.91
C ASP A 247 -7.26 -1.12 -11.39
N PHE A 248 -8.11 -1.59 -10.49
CA PHE A 248 -9.12 -2.61 -10.77
C PHE A 248 -10.49 -1.96 -10.87
N SER A 249 -10.72 -1.21 -11.96
CA SER A 249 -11.99 -0.56 -12.22
C SER A 249 -13.10 -1.55 -12.62
N HIS A 250 -14.33 -1.18 -12.38
CA HIS A 250 -15.55 -1.90 -12.76
C HIS A 250 -15.54 -3.36 -12.29
N HIS A 251 -15.69 -4.31 -13.22
CA HIS A 251 -15.75 -5.75 -12.97
C HIS A 251 -14.40 -6.37 -12.56
N LEU A 252 -13.29 -5.64 -12.72
CA LEU A 252 -11.97 -6.14 -12.33
C LEU A 252 -11.74 -6.16 -10.81
N GLY A 253 -12.46 -5.36 -10.03
CA GLY A 253 -12.24 -5.22 -8.59
C GLY A 253 -13.50 -5.23 -7.74
N ARG A 254 -14.38 -6.24 -7.91
CA ARG A 254 -15.62 -6.35 -7.12
C ARG A 254 -15.39 -6.66 -5.64
N ALA A 255 -14.27 -7.28 -5.32
CA ALA A 255 -13.82 -7.42 -3.95
C ALA A 255 -12.30 -7.29 -3.84
N VAL A 256 -11.87 -6.63 -2.78
CA VAL A 256 -10.47 -6.61 -2.33
C VAL A 256 -10.39 -7.22 -0.95
N ILE A 257 -9.55 -8.23 -0.80
CA ILE A 257 -9.36 -8.97 0.45
C ILE A 257 -7.91 -8.75 0.92
N MET A 258 -7.73 -8.22 2.12
CA MET A 258 -6.42 -8.08 2.76
C MET A 258 -6.22 -9.18 3.80
N LEU A 259 -5.32 -10.10 3.56
CA LEU A 259 -4.96 -11.18 4.49
C LEU A 259 -3.85 -10.72 5.44
N GLY A 260 -4.26 -10.21 6.60
CA GLY A 260 -3.34 -9.69 7.61
C GLY A 260 -3.04 -8.19 7.47
N ILE A 261 -2.27 -7.66 8.43
CA ILE A 261 -1.82 -6.27 8.41
C ILE A 261 -0.45 -6.17 7.76
N PRO A 262 -0.27 -5.33 6.70
CA PRO A 262 0.96 -5.25 5.92
C PRO A 262 2.06 -4.44 6.63
N TYR A 263 2.54 -4.92 7.79
CA TYR A 263 3.69 -4.31 8.44
C TYR A 263 4.97 -4.47 7.62
N VAL A 264 5.84 -3.48 7.70
CA VAL A 264 7.21 -3.57 7.16
C VAL A 264 8.01 -4.61 7.96
N TYR A 265 8.99 -5.24 7.31
CA TYR A 265 9.93 -6.12 7.99
C TYR A 265 10.77 -5.34 9.02
N THR A 266 10.51 -5.55 10.30
CA THR A 266 11.06 -4.77 11.41
C THR A 266 12.53 -5.07 11.70
N GLU A 267 13.06 -6.20 11.22
CA GLU A 267 14.46 -6.58 11.43
C GLU A 267 15.42 -5.87 10.45
N SER A 268 14.89 -5.14 9.45
CA SER A 268 15.72 -4.35 8.53
C SER A 268 16.52 -3.28 9.28
N ARG A 269 17.83 -3.29 9.12
CA ARG A 269 18.74 -2.30 9.74
C ARG A 269 18.45 -0.88 9.24
N ILE A 270 18.09 -0.73 7.97
CA ILE A 270 17.72 0.56 7.37
C ILE A 270 16.45 1.09 8.05
N LEU A 271 15.45 0.23 8.25
CA LEU A 271 14.23 0.62 8.94
C LEU A 271 14.51 1.01 10.39
N ARG A 272 15.30 0.23 11.12
CA ARG A 272 15.69 0.56 12.51
C ARG A 272 16.37 1.93 12.59
N ALA A 273 17.35 2.20 11.73
CA ALA A 273 18.00 3.49 11.66
C ALA A 273 17.02 4.65 11.36
N ARG A 274 16.02 4.40 10.49
CA ARG A 274 14.96 5.38 10.20
C ARG A 274 14.06 5.62 11.41
N LEU A 275 13.65 4.57 12.12
CA LEU A 275 12.80 4.68 13.30
C LEU A 275 13.51 5.44 14.44
N GLU A 276 14.81 5.18 14.66
CA GLU A 276 15.65 5.94 15.59
C GLU A 276 15.72 7.42 15.19
N TYR A 277 15.95 7.72 13.91
CA TYR A 277 15.99 9.08 13.40
C TYR A 277 14.64 9.80 13.63
N LEU A 278 13.51 9.17 13.30
CA LEU A 278 12.17 9.73 13.48
C LEU A 278 11.85 9.98 14.95
N ARG A 279 12.27 9.08 15.85
CA ARG A 279 12.11 9.24 17.28
C ARG A 279 12.93 10.43 17.80
N ASP A 280 14.21 10.52 17.41
CA ASP A 280 15.16 11.47 17.98
C ASP A 280 14.96 12.88 17.40
N GLN A 281 14.59 13.02 16.12
CA GLN A 281 14.41 14.33 15.47
C GLN A 281 12.97 14.84 15.53
N TYR A 282 11.99 13.96 15.36
CA TYR A 282 10.58 14.34 15.20
C TYR A 282 9.68 13.87 16.36
N GLN A 283 10.24 13.24 17.39
CA GLN A 283 9.51 12.71 18.55
C GLN A 283 8.39 11.72 18.16
N ILE A 284 8.52 11.02 17.02
CA ILE A 284 7.57 10.04 16.54
C ILE A 284 7.93 8.68 17.15
N LYS A 285 6.99 8.09 17.89
CA LYS A 285 7.17 6.74 18.45
C LYS A 285 7.20 5.68 17.34
N GLU A 286 8.07 4.71 17.46
CA GLU A 286 8.25 3.63 16.47
C GLU A 286 6.95 2.92 16.13
N ASN A 287 6.18 2.52 17.16
CA ASN A 287 4.89 1.84 16.95
C ASN A 287 3.85 2.71 16.24
N ASP A 288 3.88 4.04 16.46
CA ASP A 288 2.95 4.95 15.79
C ASP A 288 3.27 5.07 14.31
N PHE A 289 4.57 5.18 13.97
CA PHE A 289 5.02 5.17 12.57
C PHE A 289 4.72 3.85 11.87
N LEU A 290 5.06 2.72 12.49
CA LEU A 290 4.81 1.39 11.90
C LEU A 290 3.33 1.14 11.68
N THR A 291 2.48 1.57 12.62
CA THR A 291 1.03 1.44 12.47
C THR A 291 0.49 2.36 11.39
N PHE A 292 0.93 3.61 11.36
CA PHE A 292 0.60 4.57 10.30
C PHE A 292 0.93 4.01 8.92
N ASP A 293 2.15 3.54 8.74
CA ASP A 293 2.62 3.02 7.45
C ASP A 293 1.83 1.77 7.01
N ALA A 294 1.57 0.83 7.94
CA ALA A 294 0.78 -0.36 7.64
C ALA A 294 -0.68 -0.04 7.28
N MET A 295 -1.34 0.88 8.00
CA MET A 295 -2.72 1.28 7.70
C MET A 295 -2.83 2.04 6.38
N ARG A 296 -1.84 2.87 6.06
CA ARG A 296 -1.73 3.57 4.78
C ARG A 296 -1.66 2.58 3.61
N HIS A 297 -0.81 1.55 3.70
CA HIS A 297 -0.72 0.53 2.66
C HIS A 297 -2.00 -0.32 2.56
N ALA A 298 -2.61 -0.68 3.68
CA ALA A 298 -3.91 -1.36 3.66
C ALA A 298 -4.97 -0.51 2.93
N ALA A 299 -5.05 0.78 3.24
CA ALA A 299 -5.97 1.71 2.57
C ALA A 299 -5.68 1.87 1.07
N GLN A 300 -4.39 1.90 0.67
CA GLN A 300 -4.01 1.91 -0.74
C GLN A 300 -4.51 0.68 -1.48
N CYS A 301 -4.34 -0.51 -0.90
CA CYS A 301 -4.85 -1.75 -1.48
C CYS A 301 -6.39 -1.73 -1.61
N MET A 302 -7.09 -1.30 -0.55
CA MET A 302 -8.55 -1.19 -0.58
C MET A 302 -9.03 -0.20 -1.66
N GLY A 303 -8.37 0.94 -1.81
CA GLY A 303 -8.72 1.96 -2.79
C GLY A 303 -8.53 1.57 -4.26
N ARG A 304 -7.85 0.44 -4.54
CA ARG A 304 -7.65 -0.04 -5.92
C ARG A 304 -8.94 -0.49 -6.62
N ALA A 305 -9.97 -0.84 -5.88
CA ALA A 305 -11.27 -1.24 -6.42
C ALA A 305 -12.19 -0.06 -6.80
N LEU A 306 -11.80 1.19 -6.52
CA LEU A 306 -12.63 2.36 -6.72
C LEU A 306 -11.92 3.41 -7.58
N ARG A 307 -12.39 3.63 -8.79
CA ARG A 307 -11.88 4.64 -9.72
C ARG A 307 -12.96 5.51 -10.34
N GLY A 308 -14.04 4.90 -10.78
CA GLY A 308 -15.15 5.55 -11.42
C GLY A 308 -16.32 5.82 -10.45
N LYS A 309 -17.19 6.74 -10.81
CA LYS A 309 -18.43 7.05 -10.04
C LYS A 309 -19.37 5.85 -9.94
N THR A 310 -19.28 4.92 -10.87
CA THR A 310 -20.13 3.72 -10.96
C THR A 310 -19.46 2.47 -10.38
N ASP A 311 -18.21 2.59 -9.92
CA ASP A 311 -17.53 1.47 -9.29
C ASP A 311 -18.14 1.16 -7.93
N TYR A 312 -18.13 -0.12 -7.60
CA TYR A 312 -18.50 -0.60 -6.27
C TYR A 312 -17.62 -1.81 -5.91
N GLY A 313 -17.33 -1.97 -4.63
CA GLY A 313 -16.51 -3.09 -4.20
C GLY A 313 -16.63 -3.40 -2.71
N LEU A 314 -16.53 -4.70 -2.40
CA LEU A 314 -16.34 -5.19 -1.04
C LEU A 314 -14.89 -4.96 -0.61
N MET A 315 -14.69 -4.50 0.62
CA MET A 315 -13.37 -4.28 1.20
C MET A 315 -13.21 -5.14 2.45
N ILE A 316 -12.53 -6.27 2.35
CA ILE A 316 -12.45 -7.26 3.41
C ILE A 316 -11.07 -7.18 4.08
N LEU A 317 -11.05 -6.79 5.34
CA LEU A 317 -9.87 -6.72 6.19
C LEU A 317 -9.83 -7.97 7.08
N ALA A 318 -9.10 -9.00 6.65
CA ALA A 318 -9.07 -10.30 7.30
C ALA A 318 -7.93 -10.37 8.33
N ASP A 319 -8.09 -9.69 9.44
CA ASP A 319 -7.24 -9.82 10.63
C ASP A 319 -7.95 -9.14 11.82
N LYS A 320 -8.07 -9.87 12.95
CA LYS A 320 -8.72 -9.36 14.16
C LYS A 320 -8.15 -8.05 14.70
N ARG A 321 -6.89 -7.75 14.40
CA ARG A 321 -6.23 -6.51 14.85
C ARG A 321 -6.80 -5.26 14.22
N PHE A 322 -7.47 -5.35 13.05
CA PHE A 322 -8.18 -4.21 12.46
C PHE A 322 -9.39 -3.77 13.30
N SER A 323 -9.98 -4.65 14.12
CA SER A 323 -11.08 -4.30 15.03
C SER A 323 -10.68 -3.35 16.16
N ARG A 324 -9.37 -3.23 16.45
CA ARG A 324 -8.87 -2.36 17.49
C ARG A 324 -9.02 -0.88 17.10
N ALA A 325 -9.48 -0.06 18.04
CA ALA A 325 -9.68 1.37 17.81
C ALA A 325 -8.42 2.11 17.36
N ASP A 326 -7.23 1.73 17.89
CA ASP A 326 -5.94 2.31 17.53
C ASP A 326 -5.51 2.03 16.07
N LYS A 327 -6.04 0.98 15.45
CA LYS A 327 -5.81 0.63 14.05
C LYS A 327 -6.91 1.19 13.16
N ARG A 328 -8.17 0.96 13.55
CA ARG A 328 -9.34 1.43 12.80
C ARG A 328 -9.35 2.95 12.64
N GLY A 329 -9.02 3.69 13.70
CA GLY A 329 -8.93 5.16 13.65
C GLY A 329 -7.83 5.73 12.75
N LYS A 330 -6.89 4.89 12.26
CA LYS A 330 -5.85 5.29 11.29
C LYS A 330 -6.21 4.98 9.84
N LEU A 331 -7.35 4.32 9.59
CA LEU A 331 -7.88 4.18 8.23
C LEU A 331 -8.40 5.54 7.73
N PRO A 332 -8.43 5.77 6.41
CA PRO A 332 -9.05 6.97 5.85
C PRO A 332 -10.51 7.12 6.24
N ARG A 333 -10.96 8.37 6.39
CA ARG A 333 -12.34 8.71 6.78
C ARG A 333 -13.38 8.06 5.86
N TRP A 334 -13.11 8.05 4.55
CA TRP A 334 -14.01 7.44 3.57
C TRP A 334 -14.22 5.92 3.73
N ILE A 335 -13.28 5.20 4.41
CA ILE A 335 -13.49 3.80 4.81
C ILE A 335 -14.24 3.74 6.14
N GLN A 336 -13.84 4.57 7.12
CA GLN A 336 -14.42 4.55 8.45
C GLN A 336 -15.92 4.87 8.46
N GLU A 337 -16.38 5.81 7.63
CA GLU A 337 -17.77 6.22 7.53
C GLU A 337 -18.71 5.07 7.10
N TYR A 338 -18.20 4.13 6.31
CA TYR A 338 -18.94 2.95 5.84
C TYR A 338 -18.69 1.69 6.66
N LEU A 339 -17.91 1.75 7.74
CA LEU A 339 -17.58 0.63 8.61
C LEU A 339 -18.33 0.75 9.96
N PRO A 340 -19.60 0.31 10.05
CA PRO A 340 -20.34 0.32 11.29
C PRO A 340 -19.75 -0.69 12.29
N GLU A 341 -19.97 -0.47 13.57
CA GLU A 341 -19.44 -1.33 14.64
C GLU A 341 -19.86 -2.80 14.47
N SER A 342 -21.06 -3.06 13.95
CA SER A 342 -21.57 -4.40 13.65
C SER A 342 -20.74 -5.17 12.60
N GLN A 343 -19.92 -4.48 11.82
CA GLN A 343 -19.07 -5.08 10.77
C GLN A 343 -17.59 -5.15 11.17
N THR A 344 -17.26 -4.89 12.42
CA THR A 344 -15.86 -4.83 12.88
C THR A 344 -15.31 -6.13 13.47
N ASN A 345 -16.16 -7.15 13.69
CA ASN A 345 -15.74 -8.41 14.32
C ASN A 345 -16.55 -9.60 13.79
N LEU A 346 -16.48 -9.80 12.47
CA LEU A 346 -17.26 -10.84 11.79
C LEU A 346 -16.52 -12.18 11.78
N SER A 347 -17.32 -13.26 11.73
CA SER A 347 -16.90 -14.57 11.23
C SER A 347 -16.97 -14.60 9.71
N ILE A 348 -16.47 -15.68 9.10
CA ILE A 348 -16.53 -15.87 7.63
C ILE A 348 -17.99 -15.89 7.17
N ASP A 349 -18.86 -16.68 7.83
CA ASP A 349 -20.29 -16.79 7.46
C ASP A 349 -21.01 -15.43 7.58
N GLU A 350 -20.76 -14.68 8.65
CA GLU A 350 -21.35 -13.35 8.83
C GLU A 350 -20.92 -12.39 7.70
N ALA A 351 -19.65 -12.45 7.30
CA ALA A 351 -19.13 -11.64 6.18
C ALA A 351 -19.75 -12.05 4.83
N VAL A 352 -19.94 -13.34 4.60
CA VAL A 352 -20.62 -13.88 3.40
C VAL A 352 -22.08 -13.42 3.35
N VAL A 353 -22.80 -13.49 4.48
CA VAL A 353 -24.17 -12.98 4.56
C VAL A 353 -24.24 -11.48 4.26
N ALA A 354 -23.32 -10.69 4.81
CA ALA A 354 -23.23 -9.27 4.51
C ALA A 354 -22.98 -9.00 3.03
N ALA A 355 -22.05 -9.74 2.41
CA ALA A 355 -21.76 -9.66 0.98
C ALA A 355 -22.97 -10.02 0.11
N ARG A 356 -23.67 -11.11 0.41
CA ARG A 356 -24.87 -11.56 -0.31
C ARG A 356 -26.03 -10.57 -0.24
N ARG A 357 -26.12 -9.79 0.83
CA ARG A 357 -27.14 -8.73 0.98
C ARG A 357 -26.78 -7.48 0.21
N TRP A 358 -25.51 -7.10 0.21
CA TRP A 358 -25.04 -5.83 -0.33
C TRP A 358 -24.82 -5.87 -1.86
N LEU A 359 -24.23 -6.94 -2.40
CA LEU A 359 -23.89 -7.05 -3.83
C LEU A 359 -25.10 -6.88 -4.77
N PRO A 360 -26.29 -7.50 -4.52
CA PRO A 360 -27.44 -7.31 -5.39
C PRO A 360 -27.95 -5.87 -5.42
N LEU A 361 -27.79 -5.11 -4.33
CA LEU A 361 -28.16 -3.70 -4.28
C LEU A 361 -27.25 -2.86 -5.18
N MET A 362 -25.98 -3.24 -5.26
CA MET A 362 -24.98 -2.56 -6.11
C MET A 362 -25.11 -2.94 -7.58
N ALA A 363 -25.59 -4.13 -7.89
CA ALA A 363 -25.83 -4.59 -9.26
C ALA A 363 -27.00 -3.88 -9.95
N GLN A 364 -27.86 -3.17 -9.19
CA GLN A 364 -28.97 -2.39 -9.77
C GLN A 364 -28.44 -1.21 -10.59
N PRO A 365 -29.10 -0.87 -11.72
CA PRO A 365 -28.72 0.28 -12.51
C PRO A 365 -28.72 1.57 -11.66
N PHE A 366 -27.79 2.46 -11.96
CA PHE A 366 -27.84 3.81 -11.39
C PHE A 366 -29.01 4.60 -11.94
N MET A 367 -29.81 5.21 -11.07
CA MET A 367 -30.78 6.20 -11.47
C MET A 367 -30.08 7.47 -11.96
N LYS A 368 -30.76 8.26 -12.80
CA LYS A 368 -30.19 9.47 -13.41
C LYS A 368 -29.69 10.46 -12.35
N GLU A 369 -30.42 10.60 -11.25
CA GLU A 369 -30.09 11.45 -10.10
C GLU A 369 -28.84 10.93 -9.33
N GLN A 370 -28.66 9.61 -9.27
CA GLN A 370 -27.49 8.98 -8.65
C GLN A 370 -26.22 9.08 -9.53
N GLN A 371 -26.38 9.16 -10.86
CA GLN A 371 -25.26 9.32 -11.80
C GLN A 371 -24.69 10.74 -11.77
N LEU A 372 -25.53 11.73 -11.51
CA LEU A 372 -25.11 13.13 -11.51
C LEU A 372 -24.23 13.47 -10.31
N GLY A 373 -24.30 12.68 -9.22
CA GLY A 373 -23.58 13.00 -7.97
C GLY A 373 -24.06 14.35 -7.41
N VAL A 374 -23.55 14.72 -6.24
CA VAL A 374 -23.75 16.07 -5.72
C VAL A 374 -22.94 17.03 -6.62
N ALA A 375 -23.68 17.66 -7.54
CA ALA A 375 -23.32 18.82 -8.36
C ALA A 375 -21.87 18.96 -8.84
N LEU A 376 -21.65 18.68 -10.12
CA LEU A 376 -20.70 19.51 -10.86
C LEU A 376 -21.25 20.94 -10.81
N LEU A 377 -20.53 21.83 -10.14
CA LEU A 377 -20.84 23.28 -10.18
C LEU A 377 -20.85 23.72 -11.65
N ASN A 378 -21.98 24.14 -12.12
CA ASN A 378 -22.06 24.80 -13.41
C ASN A 378 -22.02 26.32 -13.21
N GLU A 379 -21.81 27.07 -14.29
CA GLU A 379 -21.64 28.52 -14.25
C GLU A 379 -22.85 29.25 -13.62
N ASN A 380 -24.06 28.70 -13.76
CA ASN A 380 -25.26 29.22 -13.13
C ASN A 380 -25.30 29.02 -11.61
N MET A 381 -24.73 27.89 -11.14
CA MET A 381 -24.66 27.59 -9.70
C MET A 381 -23.56 28.40 -8.98
N VAL A 382 -22.50 28.77 -9.68
CA VAL A 382 -21.42 29.63 -9.14
C VAL A 382 -21.95 31.10 -8.98
N ASN A 383 -22.92 31.50 -9.81
CA ASN A 383 -23.54 32.83 -9.74
C ASN A 383 -24.76 32.87 -8.81
N ASP A 384 -25.15 31.75 -8.22
CA ASP A 384 -26.27 31.66 -7.29
C ASP A 384 -25.76 31.94 -5.85
N SER A 385 -26.27 33.04 -5.25
CA SER A 385 -25.85 33.45 -3.91
C SER A 385 -26.14 32.39 -2.84
N ASP A 386 -27.28 31.68 -2.94
CA ASP A 386 -27.66 30.63 -1.97
C ASP A 386 -26.72 29.41 -2.03
N VAL A 387 -26.13 29.12 -3.19
CA VAL A 387 -25.17 28.08 -3.37
C VAL A 387 -23.79 28.49 -2.80
N MET A 388 -23.39 29.74 -3.04
CA MET A 388 -22.13 30.26 -2.51
C MET A 388 -22.17 30.40 -0.99
N ASP A 389 -23.25 30.83 -0.40
CA ASP A 389 -23.43 30.92 1.06
C ASP A 389 -23.33 29.53 1.73
N ARG A 390 -23.83 28.49 1.06
CA ARG A 390 -23.67 27.10 1.55
C ARG A 390 -22.20 26.64 1.49
N PHE A 391 -21.45 27.02 0.46
CA PHE A 391 -20.03 26.75 0.38
C PHE A 391 -19.24 27.47 1.46
N GLU A 392 -19.50 28.73 1.71
CA GLU A 392 -18.86 29.52 2.77
C GLU A 392 -19.14 28.94 4.15
N ASN A 393 -20.36 28.49 4.43
CA ASN A 393 -20.69 27.82 5.68
C ASN A 393 -19.95 26.48 5.83
N VAL A 394 -19.85 25.67 4.78
CA VAL A 394 -19.07 24.41 4.82
C VAL A 394 -17.58 24.67 5.02
N VAL A 395 -17.04 25.73 4.46
CA VAL A 395 -15.65 26.14 4.67
C VAL A 395 -15.43 26.62 6.11
N GLN A 396 -16.36 27.34 6.70
CA GLN A 396 -16.30 27.78 8.11
C GLN A 396 -16.42 26.60 9.09
N ASP A 397 -17.22 25.59 8.78
CA ASP A 397 -17.32 24.37 9.60
C ASP A 397 -16.10 23.45 9.48
N CYS A 398 -15.27 23.65 8.47
CA CYS A 398 -14.01 22.89 8.24
C CYS A 398 -12.75 23.61 8.77
N LEU A 399 -12.84 24.89 9.14
CA LEU A 399 -11.77 25.69 9.75
C LEU A 399 -11.87 25.65 11.27
#